data_fe6e233070e0eb8eaa7eeab5b35357ca
#
_entry.id   fe6e233070e0eb8eaa7eeab5b35357ca
#
_cell.length_a   1.000
_cell.length_b   1.000
_cell.length_c   1.000
_cell.angle_alpha   90.00
_cell.angle_beta   90.00
_cell.angle_gamma   90.00
#
_symmetry.space_group_name_H-M   'P 1'
#
loop_
_entity.id
_entity.type
_entity.pdbx_description
1 polymer ?
#
loop_
_entity_poly.entity_id
_entity_poly.type
_entity_poly.pdbx_seq_one_letter_code
_entity_poly.pdbx_strand_id
1 'polypeptide(L)'
;MIQSATNQKMTSFRWVIVSMLFVATTINYLDRQVLSLTWDEFIKPEFHWDESHYGTITSFFSIFYAVCMLFAGRFVEWMGTKKGFLWAIGVWSVGACLHAACGVITEINVGLHSKAELIAATGDMAVLIATVSMWAFLVARGILALGEAGNFPAAIKATAEYFPKKDRAYATSIFNAGASIGALFAPLSIPPLASHFGWEMAFIIIGALGFLWMAFWVFLYDAPAKSKRVSAPELEYIEQDKHEINELTGKKAETDKKIPFLKTFSYKQTWAFAAGKFMTDGVWWFFLFWTPSYLNTQRSEERRVGKEC
;
A
#
# COMPACT_ATOMS: atom_id res chain seq x y z
N MET A 1 -10.02 -8.81 -48.70
CA MET A 1 -8.83 -9.05 -47.83
C MET A 1 -9.28 -9.17 -46.36
N ILE A 2 -10.05 -10.20 -46.00
CA ILE A 2 -10.57 -10.42 -44.62
C ILE A 2 -10.37 -11.90 -44.23
N GLN A 3 -9.23 -12.48 -44.52
CA GLN A 3 -9.01 -13.91 -44.24
C GLN A 3 -7.66 -14.25 -43.57
N SER A 4 -6.93 -13.32 -42.99
CA SER A 4 -5.65 -13.64 -42.33
C SER A 4 -5.64 -13.44 -40.79
N ALA A 5 -6.76 -13.16 -40.15
CA ALA A 5 -6.82 -12.90 -38.70
C ALA A 5 -7.15 -14.13 -37.83
N THR A 6 -7.44 -15.27 -38.43
CA THR A 6 -8.11 -16.41 -37.73
C THR A 6 -7.16 -17.46 -37.15
N ASN A 7 -5.82 -17.25 -37.14
CA ASN A 7 -4.90 -18.26 -36.61
C ASN A 7 -3.90 -17.72 -35.57
N GLN A 8 -4.16 -16.55 -35.00
CA GLN A 8 -3.30 -16.02 -33.95
C GLN A 8 -3.70 -16.65 -32.60
N LYS A 9 -2.77 -17.35 -31.95
CA LYS A 9 -2.98 -17.93 -30.63
C LYS A 9 -3.29 -16.81 -29.62
N MET A 10 -4.34 -16.96 -28.83
CA MET A 10 -4.70 -16.05 -27.77
C MET A 10 -3.55 -15.96 -26.75
N THR A 11 -3.04 -14.77 -26.51
CA THR A 11 -2.09 -14.52 -25.44
C THR A 11 -2.78 -14.48 -24.08
N SER A 12 -1.99 -14.55 -23.00
CA SER A 12 -2.50 -14.50 -21.62
C SER A 12 -1.86 -13.34 -20.84
N PHE A 13 -1.60 -12.24 -21.55
CA PHE A 13 -0.85 -11.11 -20.98
C PHE A 13 -1.59 -10.41 -19.83
N ARG A 14 -2.91 -10.46 -19.81
CA ARG A 14 -3.73 -9.96 -18.70
C ARG A 14 -3.32 -10.55 -17.33
N TRP A 15 -2.85 -11.81 -17.31
CA TRP A 15 -2.39 -12.45 -16.07
C TRP A 15 -1.05 -11.89 -15.60
N VAL A 16 -0.18 -11.45 -16.51
CA VAL A 16 1.06 -10.74 -16.16
C VAL A 16 0.71 -9.44 -15.45
N ILE A 17 -0.29 -8.72 -15.94
CA ILE A 17 -0.75 -7.48 -15.28
C ILE A 17 -1.29 -7.78 -13.88
N VAL A 18 -2.14 -8.80 -13.70
CA VAL A 18 -2.63 -9.18 -12.36
C VAL A 18 -1.49 -9.59 -11.42
N SER A 19 -0.48 -10.31 -11.92
CA SER A 19 0.70 -10.65 -11.13
C SER A 19 1.47 -9.39 -10.70
N MET A 20 1.57 -8.39 -11.56
CA MET A 20 2.15 -7.10 -11.20
C MET A 20 1.33 -6.38 -10.11
N LEU A 21 0.00 -6.41 -10.20
CA LEU A 21 -0.89 -5.85 -9.16
C LEU A 21 -0.76 -6.59 -7.84
N PHE A 22 -0.64 -7.92 -7.88
CA PHE A 22 -0.38 -8.76 -6.72
C PHE A 22 0.93 -8.37 -6.02
N VAL A 23 2.03 -8.23 -6.78
CA VAL A 23 3.33 -7.83 -6.24
C VAL A 23 3.27 -6.41 -5.66
N ALA A 24 2.61 -5.46 -6.33
CA ALA A 24 2.42 -4.10 -5.80
C ALA A 24 1.70 -4.12 -4.44
N THR A 25 0.61 -4.90 -4.33
CA THR A 25 -0.14 -5.02 -3.09
C THR A 25 0.67 -5.72 -2.00
N THR A 26 1.47 -6.71 -2.36
CA THR A 26 2.39 -7.40 -1.43
C THR A 26 3.42 -6.42 -0.85
N ILE A 27 4.09 -5.64 -1.70
CA ILE A 27 5.07 -4.63 -1.26
C ILE A 27 4.39 -3.56 -0.39
N ASN A 28 3.20 -3.11 -0.77
CA ASN A 28 2.43 -2.14 -0.01
C ASN A 28 2.13 -2.61 1.43
N TYR A 29 1.77 -3.88 1.62
CA TYR A 29 1.50 -4.44 2.94
C TYR A 29 2.78 -4.79 3.73
N LEU A 30 3.87 -5.12 3.06
CA LEU A 30 5.20 -5.20 3.69
C LEU A 30 5.58 -3.84 4.27
N ASP A 31 5.46 -2.77 3.48
CA ASP A 31 5.85 -1.41 3.88
C ASP A 31 5.06 -0.91 5.10
N ARG A 32 3.75 -1.15 5.12
CA ARG A 32 2.90 -0.79 6.28
C ARG A 32 3.39 -1.36 7.59
N GLN A 33 3.94 -2.56 7.57
CA GLN A 33 4.37 -3.27 8.77
C GLN A 33 5.80 -2.94 9.21
N VAL A 34 6.59 -2.23 8.41
CA VAL A 34 7.98 -1.91 8.80
C VAL A 34 7.99 -1.20 10.15
N LEU A 35 7.16 -0.16 10.34
CA LEU A 35 7.12 0.54 11.62
C LEU A 35 6.63 -0.35 12.75
N SER A 36 5.56 -1.12 12.57
CA SER A 36 4.98 -1.96 13.64
C SER A 36 5.92 -3.07 14.10
N LEU A 37 6.81 -3.54 13.22
CA LEU A 37 7.79 -4.59 13.53
C LEU A 37 9.14 -4.08 14.02
N THR A 38 9.40 -2.76 13.88
CA THR A 38 10.68 -2.15 14.28
C THR A 38 10.56 -1.18 15.44
N TRP A 39 9.35 -0.67 15.74
CA TRP A 39 9.22 0.41 16.71
C TRP A 39 9.58 0.01 18.13
N ASP A 40 9.13 -1.13 18.62
CA ASP A 40 9.26 -1.53 20.03
C ASP A 40 10.71 -1.90 20.38
N GLU A 41 11.40 -2.60 19.47
CA GLU A 41 12.75 -3.10 19.71
C GLU A 41 13.86 -2.08 19.35
N PHE A 42 13.65 -1.29 18.29
CA PHE A 42 14.70 -0.41 17.74
C PHE A 42 14.39 1.08 17.91
N ILE A 43 13.18 1.51 17.54
CA ILE A 43 12.83 2.94 17.46
C ILE A 43 12.49 3.51 18.84
N LYS A 44 11.74 2.76 19.65
CA LYS A 44 11.33 3.15 21.01
C LYS A 44 12.52 3.48 21.92
N PRO A 45 13.57 2.64 22.03
CA PRO A 45 14.73 3.01 22.87
C PRO A 45 15.56 4.13 22.28
N GLU A 46 15.59 4.30 20.96
CA GLU A 46 16.37 5.36 20.30
C GLU A 46 15.77 6.75 20.52
N PHE A 47 14.45 6.85 20.41
CA PHE A 47 13.73 8.13 20.49
C PHE A 47 12.96 8.33 21.79
N HIS A 48 13.11 7.45 22.76
CA HIS A 48 12.40 7.49 24.05
C HIS A 48 10.87 7.48 23.89
N TRP A 49 10.34 6.78 22.88
CA TRP A 49 8.92 6.72 22.66
C TRP A 49 8.21 5.85 23.69
N ASP A 50 6.98 6.23 23.99
CA ASP A 50 5.99 5.40 24.67
C ASP A 50 4.88 4.94 23.72
N GLU A 51 3.92 4.18 24.25
CA GLU A 51 2.76 3.69 23.52
C GLU A 51 1.91 4.84 22.94
N SER A 52 1.91 6.01 23.58
CA SER A 52 1.15 7.19 23.14
C SER A 52 1.74 7.80 21.86
N HIS A 53 3.06 7.86 21.76
CA HIS A 53 3.74 8.35 20.55
C HIS A 53 3.44 7.44 19.35
N TYR A 54 3.61 6.13 19.52
CA TYR A 54 3.29 5.15 18.48
C TYR A 54 1.81 5.17 18.11
N GLY A 55 0.92 5.22 19.11
CA GLY A 55 -0.53 5.33 18.92
C GLY A 55 -0.93 6.59 18.15
N THR A 56 -0.29 7.72 18.42
CA THR A 56 -0.51 8.98 17.70
C THR A 56 -0.12 8.86 16.24
N ILE A 57 1.05 8.28 15.93
CA ILE A 57 1.55 8.11 14.56
C ILE A 57 0.64 7.16 13.76
N THR A 58 0.24 6.04 14.35
CA THR A 58 -0.61 5.05 13.67
C THR A 58 -2.05 5.54 13.48
N SER A 59 -2.60 6.29 14.45
CA SER A 59 -3.91 6.91 14.34
C SER A 59 -3.94 8.01 13.28
N PHE A 60 -2.93 8.87 13.27
CA PHE A 60 -2.77 9.89 12.23
C PHE A 60 -2.69 9.26 10.84
N PHE A 61 -1.85 8.24 10.67
CA PHE A 61 -1.74 7.51 9.41
C PHE A 61 -3.09 6.97 8.95
N SER A 62 -3.85 6.32 9.85
CA SER A 62 -5.14 5.69 9.51
C SER A 62 -6.17 6.73 9.08
N ILE A 63 -6.28 7.85 9.80
CA ILE A 63 -7.22 8.93 9.49
C ILE A 63 -6.82 9.62 8.19
N PHE A 64 -5.55 9.97 8.04
CA PHE A 64 -5.06 10.66 6.84
C PHE A 64 -5.18 9.78 5.60
N TYR A 65 -4.84 8.49 5.71
CA TYR A 65 -5.04 7.49 4.65
C TYR A 65 -6.51 7.39 4.23
N ALA A 66 -7.44 7.32 5.19
CA ALA A 66 -8.87 7.28 4.90
C ALA A 66 -9.35 8.53 4.14
N VAL A 67 -8.86 9.70 4.53
CA VAL A 67 -9.15 10.95 3.79
C VAL A 67 -8.56 10.92 2.39
N CYS A 68 -7.31 10.50 2.22
CA CYS A 68 -6.67 10.39 0.91
C CYS A 68 -7.39 9.41 -0.02
N MET A 69 -7.92 8.30 0.51
CA MET A 69 -8.68 7.30 -0.24
C MET A 69 -9.92 7.89 -0.93
N LEU A 70 -10.57 8.90 -0.34
CA LEU A 70 -11.73 9.55 -0.95
C LEU A 70 -11.40 10.26 -2.28
N PHE A 71 -10.16 10.71 -2.42
CA PHE A 71 -9.70 11.45 -3.60
C PHE A 71 -8.86 10.62 -4.55
N ALA A 72 -8.24 9.56 -4.05
CA ALA A 72 -7.29 8.73 -4.81
C ALA A 72 -7.89 8.12 -6.08
N GLY A 73 -9.16 7.66 -6.03
CA GLY A 73 -9.84 7.13 -7.22
C GLY A 73 -9.97 8.16 -8.33
N ARG A 74 -10.37 9.39 -8.00
CA ARG A 74 -10.48 10.50 -8.98
C ARG A 74 -9.12 10.92 -9.54
N PHE A 75 -8.11 10.94 -8.69
CA PHE A 75 -6.74 11.22 -9.11
C PHE A 75 -6.26 10.20 -10.14
N VAL A 76 -6.46 8.90 -9.88
CA VAL A 76 -6.10 7.83 -10.83
C VAL A 76 -6.93 7.90 -12.12
N GLU A 77 -8.20 8.29 -12.05
CA GLU A 77 -9.02 8.52 -13.25
C GLU A 77 -8.50 9.68 -14.10
N TRP A 78 -8.12 10.78 -13.46
CA TRP A 78 -7.61 11.98 -14.13
C TRP A 78 -6.26 11.74 -14.78
N MET A 79 -5.31 11.11 -14.09
CA MET A 79 -3.98 10.84 -14.63
C MET A 79 -3.93 9.66 -15.60
N GLY A 80 -4.95 8.80 -15.59
CA GLY A 80 -4.94 7.50 -16.26
C GLY A 80 -4.17 6.45 -15.47
N THR A 81 -4.50 5.19 -15.70
CA THR A 81 -4.04 4.04 -14.89
C THR A 81 -2.51 3.94 -14.81
N LYS A 82 -1.81 4.02 -15.97
CA LYS A 82 -0.33 3.92 -15.99
C LYS A 82 0.34 4.97 -15.12
N LYS A 83 0.05 6.24 -15.37
CA LYS A 83 0.69 7.37 -14.68
C LYS A 83 0.20 7.50 -13.23
N GLY A 84 -1.09 7.35 -13.00
CA GLY A 84 -1.67 7.43 -11.67
C GLY A 84 -1.08 6.39 -10.72
N PHE A 85 -0.87 5.15 -11.20
CA PHE A 85 -0.24 4.11 -10.40
C PHE A 85 1.25 4.40 -10.14
N LEU A 86 1.99 4.86 -11.17
CA LEU A 86 3.39 5.26 -10.98
C LEU A 86 3.54 6.39 -9.95
N TRP A 87 2.69 7.41 -10.01
CA TRP A 87 2.68 8.47 -9.02
C TRP A 87 2.37 7.96 -7.61
N ALA A 88 1.37 7.12 -7.47
CA ALA A 88 0.99 6.53 -6.20
C ALA A 88 2.17 5.77 -5.57
N ILE A 89 2.80 4.86 -6.34
CA ILE A 89 3.93 4.06 -5.87
C ILE A 89 5.16 4.92 -5.63
N GLY A 90 5.46 5.87 -6.51
CA GLY A 90 6.59 6.78 -6.33
C GLY A 90 6.50 7.60 -5.06
N VAL A 91 5.34 8.18 -4.77
CA VAL A 91 5.11 8.96 -3.55
C VAL A 91 5.22 8.08 -2.31
N TRP A 92 4.61 6.89 -2.30
CA TRP A 92 4.74 6.02 -1.13
C TRP A 92 6.19 5.55 -0.94
N SER A 93 6.91 5.16 -2.02
CA SER A 93 8.30 4.70 -1.91
C SER A 93 9.23 5.79 -1.38
N VAL A 94 9.00 7.05 -1.78
CA VAL A 94 9.68 8.21 -1.18
C VAL A 94 9.31 8.33 0.29
N GLY A 95 8.03 8.23 0.65
CA GLY A 95 7.57 8.26 2.04
C GLY A 95 8.21 7.17 2.89
N ALA A 96 8.32 5.93 2.36
CA ALA A 96 9.02 4.83 3.02
C ALA A 96 10.49 5.18 3.28
N CYS A 97 11.23 5.61 2.26
CA CYS A 97 12.64 5.98 2.41
C CYS A 97 12.84 7.18 3.36
N LEU A 98 11.89 8.12 3.43
CA LEU A 98 11.97 9.26 4.34
C LEU A 98 11.94 8.85 5.82
N HIS A 99 11.31 7.72 6.17
CA HIS A 99 11.37 7.21 7.54
C HIS A 99 12.82 6.96 7.98
N ALA A 100 13.67 6.46 7.10
CA ALA A 100 15.08 6.25 7.41
C ALA A 100 15.84 7.55 7.74
N ALA A 101 15.37 8.69 7.22
CA ALA A 101 15.97 9.99 7.50
C ALA A 101 15.50 10.61 8.83
N CYS A 102 14.46 10.05 9.49
CA CYS A 102 13.90 10.63 10.71
C CYS A 102 14.92 10.68 11.86
N GLY A 103 15.85 9.71 11.95
CA GLY A 103 16.94 9.73 12.91
C GLY A 103 17.84 10.95 12.74
N VAL A 104 18.37 11.13 11.53
CA VAL A 104 19.25 12.25 11.18
C VAL A 104 18.53 13.60 11.33
N ILE A 105 17.25 13.67 10.92
CA ILE A 105 16.42 14.88 11.10
C ILE A 105 16.29 15.22 12.59
N THR A 106 16.10 14.22 13.45
CA THR A 106 16.00 14.42 14.89
C THR A 106 17.34 14.90 15.47
N GLU A 107 18.44 14.23 15.15
CA GLU A 107 19.80 14.63 15.58
C GLU A 107 20.06 16.09 15.27
N ILE A 108 19.85 16.53 14.04
CA ILE A 108 20.09 17.91 13.61
C ILE A 108 19.21 18.91 14.40
N ASN A 109 17.92 18.58 14.62
CA ASN A 109 17.00 19.51 15.28
C ASN A 109 17.24 19.65 16.81
N VAL A 110 17.72 18.57 17.45
CA VAL A 110 18.00 18.59 18.89
C VAL A 110 19.45 18.96 19.20
N GLY A 111 20.30 19.13 18.17
CA GLY A 111 21.71 19.52 18.33
C GLY A 111 22.61 18.37 18.81
N LEU A 112 22.24 17.12 18.58
CA LEU A 112 23.05 15.94 18.86
C LEU A 112 23.68 15.44 17.55
N HIS A 113 24.74 14.65 17.66
CA HIS A 113 25.55 14.27 16.48
C HIS A 113 25.67 12.77 16.27
N SER A 114 25.05 11.98 17.13
CA SER A 114 25.09 10.51 17.00
C SER A 114 23.87 9.82 17.62
N LYS A 115 23.56 8.65 17.08
CA LYS A 115 22.54 7.73 17.61
C LYS A 115 22.80 7.36 19.09
N ALA A 116 24.07 7.21 19.46
CA ALA A 116 24.45 6.90 20.84
C ALA A 116 24.07 8.04 21.82
N GLU A 117 24.20 9.30 21.40
CA GLU A 117 23.77 10.45 22.17
C GLU A 117 22.25 10.54 22.29
N LEU A 118 21.49 10.19 21.22
CA LEU A 118 20.02 10.09 21.29
C LEU A 118 19.61 9.09 22.36
N ILE A 119 20.17 7.88 22.33
CA ILE A 119 19.82 6.78 23.26
C ILE A 119 20.22 7.13 24.71
N ALA A 120 21.36 7.84 24.92
CA ALA A 120 21.86 8.19 26.22
C ALA A 120 21.17 9.40 26.85
N ALA A 121 20.36 10.14 26.10
CA ALA A 121 19.66 11.33 26.56
C ALA A 121 18.67 11.02 27.70
N THR A 122 18.53 11.93 28.65
CA THR A 122 17.62 11.77 29.79
C THR A 122 16.91 13.09 30.11
N GLY A 123 15.86 13.04 30.92
CA GLY A 123 15.11 14.21 31.35
C GLY A 123 14.48 14.99 30.18
N ASP A 124 14.58 16.31 30.20
CA ASP A 124 13.95 17.19 29.20
C ASP A 124 14.44 16.93 27.77
N MET A 125 15.71 16.51 27.62
CA MET A 125 16.28 16.19 26.31
C MET A 125 15.59 14.96 25.71
N ALA A 126 15.33 13.92 26.50
CA ALA A 126 14.60 12.73 26.03
C ALA A 126 13.18 13.09 25.58
N VAL A 127 12.49 13.97 26.30
CA VAL A 127 11.14 14.46 25.90
C VAL A 127 11.21 15.26 24.60
N LEU A 128 12.23 16.10 24.43
CA LEU A 128 12.43 16.84 23.19
C LEU A 128 12.71 15.92 22.02
N ILE A 129 13.56 14.90 22.17
CA ILE A 129 13.88 13.89 21.17
C ILE A 129 12.59 13.14 20.77
N ALA A 130 11.80 12.67 21.73
CA ALA A 130 10.55 11.98 21.47
C ALA A 130 9.56 12.84 20.66
N THR A 131 9.45 14.11 21.03
CA THR A 131 8.55 15.05 20.34
C THR A 131 9.01 15.35 18.92
N VAL A 132 10.28 15.68 18.72
CA VAL A 132 10.83 16.02 17.39
C VAL A 132 10.78 14.82 16.45
N SER A 133 11.21 13.65 16.93
CA SER A 133 11.16 12.42 16.13
C SER A 133 9.72 12.02 15.78
N MET A 134 8.77 12.13 16.71
CA MET A 134 7.35 11.88 16.42
C MET A 134 6.85 12.75 15.27
N TRP A 135 7.17 14.05 15.25
CA TRP A 135 6.77 14.92 14.15
C TRP A 135 7.45 14.56 12.83
N ALA A 136 8.73 14.17 12.85
CA ALA A 136 9.41 13.69 11.65
C ALA A 136 8.73 12.45 11.07
N PHE A 137 8.39 11.48 11.94
CA PHE A 137 7.65 10.28 11.53
C PHE A 137 6.22 10.57 11.07
N LEU A 138 5.52 11.53 11.67
CA LEU A 138 4.19 11.96 11.21
C LEU A 138 4.23 12.50 9.79
N VAL A 139 5.24 13.32 9.46
CA VAL A 139 5.41 13.86 8.10
C VAL A 139 5.72 12.72 7.11
N ALA A 140 6.67 11.84 7.43
CA ALA A 140 7.01 10.70 6.58
C ALA A 140 5.79 9.76 6.37
N ARG A 141 5.02 9.49 7.44
CA ARG A 141 3.77 8.72 7.38
C ARG A 141 2.67 9.41 6.56
N GLY A 142 2.58 10.73 6.61
CA GLY A 142 1.64 11.47 5.77
C GLY A 142 1.96 11.32 4.28
N ILE A 143 3.24 11.44 3.89
CA ILE A 143 3.68 11.24 2.51
C ILE A 143 3.44 9.78 2.08
N LEU A 144 3.75 8.81 2.93
CA LEU A 144 3.49 7.40 2.70
C LEU A 144 2.00 7.14 2.44
N ALA A 145 1.12 7.62 3.34
CA ALA A 145 -0.32 7.44 3.26
C ALA A 145 -0.91 8.04 1.99
N LEU A 146 -0.43 9.22 1.58
CA LEU A 146 -0.85 9.89 0.34
C LEU A 146 -0.59 9.00 -0.89
N GLY A 147 0.58 8.38 -0.97
CA GLY A 147 0.92 7.47 -2.06
C GLY A 147 0.16 6.15 -1.98
N GLU A 148 0.15 5.52 -0.82
CA GLU A 148 -0.51 4.22 -0.62
C GLU A 148 -2.01 4.22 -0.91
N ALA A 149 -2.70 5.34 -0.63
CA ALA A 149 -4.12 5.48 -0.91
C ALA A 149 -4.47 5.27 -2.39
N GLY A 150 -3.52 5.49 -3.30
CA GLY A 150 -3.70 5.29 -4.74
C GLY A 150 -3.60 3.83 -5.20
N ASN A 151 -3.03 2.92 -4.39
CA ASN A 151 -2.76 1.54 -4.80
C ASN A 151 -4.02 0.76 -5.18
N PHE A 152 -5.00 0.67 -4.28
CA PHE A 152 -6.23 -0.08 -4.54
C PHE A 152 -7.08 0.49 -5.68
N PRO A 153 -7.36 1.80 -5.74
CA PRO A 153 -8.08 2.39 -6.88
C PRO A 153 -7.39 2.13 -8.22
N ALA A 154 -6.07 2.24 -8.27
CA ALA A 154 -5.30 1.99 -9.49
C ALA A 154 -5.33 0.50 -9.89
N ALA A 155 -5.22 -0.42 -8.92
CA ALA A 155 -5.30 -1.86 -9.17
C ALA A 155 -6.69 -2.28 -9.67
N ILE A 156 -7.76 -1.77 -9.04
CA ILE A 156 -9.15 -2.03 -9.48
C ILE A 156 -9.36 -1.51 -10.91
N LYS A 157 -8.86 -0.31 -11.21
CA LYS A 157 -8.98 0.27 -12.54
C LYS A 157 -8.20 -0.51 -13.58
N ALA A 158 -6.95 -0.92 -13.29
CA ALA A 158 -6.15 -1.77 -14.17
C ALA A 158 -6.83 -3.12 -14.43
N THR A 159 -7.44 -3.72 -13.40
CA THR A 159 -8.23 -4.95 -13.52
C THR A 159 -9.46 -4.73 -14.41
N ALA A 160 -10.16 -3.60 -14.25
CA ALA A 160 -11.32 -3.28 -15.08
C ALA A 160 -10.96 -3.03 -16.56
N GLU A 161 -9.74 -2.58 -16.84
CA GLU A 161 -9.22 -2.38 -18.20
C GLU A 161 -8.78 -3.69 -18.88
N TYR A 162 -8.26 -4.67 -18.12
CA TYR A 162 -7.70 -5.91 -18.66
C TYR A 162 -8.62 -7.13 -18.56
N PHE A 163 -9.73 -7.03 -17.82
CA PHE A 163 -10.64 -8.16 -17.61
C PHE A 163 -12.09 -7.81 -17.92
N PRO A 164 -12.80 -8.71 -18.64
CA PRO A 164 -14.23 -8.60 -18.79
C PRO A 164 -14.95 -8.76 -17.44
N LYS A 165 -16.16 -8.24 -17.32
CA LYS A 165 -16.93 -8.21 -16.05
C LYS A 165 -16.98 -9.55 -15.34
N LYS A 166 -17.14 -10.66 -16.10
CA LYS A 166 -17.24 -12.02 -15.55
C LYS A 166 -15.99 -12.47 -14.80
N ASP A 167 -14.79 -11.98 -15.18
CA ASP A 167 -13.51 -12.41 -14.61
C ASP A 167 -12.93 -11.40 -13.60
N ARG A 168 -13.50 -10.20 -13.48
CA ARG A 168 -12.98 -9.13 -12.61
C ARG A 168 -12.92 -9.54 -11.15
N ALA A 169 -13.93 -10.25 -10.66
CA ALA A 169 -13.96 -10.71 -9.27
C ALA A 169 -12.77 -11.64 -8.97
N TYR A 170 -12.48 -12.57 -9.90
CA TYR A 170 -11.37 -13.50 -9.76
C TYR A 170 -10.00 -12.78 -9.84
N ALA A 171 -9.82 -11.88 -10.79
CA ALA A 171 -8.60 -11.08 -10.90
C ALA A 171 -8.38 -10.19 -9.67
N THR A 172 -9.47 -9.60 -9.14
CA THR A 172 -9.45 -8.79 -7.91
C THR A 172 -9.06 -9.63 -6.70
N SER A 173 -9.54 -10.86 -6.57
CA SER A 173 -9.17 -11.74 -5.45
C SER A 173 -7.69 -12.12 -5.49
N ILE A 174 -7.10 -12.30 -6.67
CA ILE A 174 -5.67 -12.59 -6.82
C ILE A 174 -4.82 -11.42 -6.31
N PHE A 175 -5.07 -10.19 -6.78
CA PHE A 175 -4.23 -9.09 -6.30
C PHE A 175 -4.48 -8.75 -4.83
N ASN A 176 -5.71 -8.93 -4.32
CA ASN A 176 -6.00 -8.77 -2.89
C ASN A 176 -5.28 -9.81 -2.01
N ALA A 177 -5.07 -11.03 -2.51
CA ALA A 177 -4.26 -12.03 -1.80
C ALA A 177 -2.84 -11.54 -1.52
N GLY A 178 -2.32 -10.60 -2.33
CA GLY A 178 -1.05 -9.93 -2.07
C GLY A 178 -0.99 -9.24 -0.70
N ALA A 179 -2.11 -8.72 -0.19
CA ALA A 179 -2.19 -8.13 1.15
C ALA A 179 -1.87 -9.16 2.24
N SER A 180 -2.47 -10.34 2.15
CA SER A 180 -2.24 -11.43 3.11
C SER A 180 -0.82 -11.98 3.01
N ILE A 181 -0.30 -12.10 1.79
CA ILE A 181 1.09 -12.55 1.56
C ILE A 181 2.08 -11.52 2.11
N GLY A 182 1.86 -10.22 1.87
CA GLY A 182 2.68 -9.15 2.45
C GLY A 182 2.67 -9.18 3.97
N ALA A 183 1.48 -9.32 4.58
CA ALA A 183 1.33 -9.41 6.02
C ALA A 183 2.02 -10.65 6.63
N LEU A 184 2.04 -11.77 5.92
CA LEU A 184 2.70 -13.00 6.37
C LEU A 184 4.24 -12.91 6.25
N PHE A 185 4.74 -12.32 5.17
CA PHE A 185 6.18 -12.21 4.94
C PHE A 185 6.85 -11.10 5.75
N ALA A 186 6.11 -10.08 6.16
CA ALA A 186 6.67 -8.96 6.92
C ALA A 186 7.36 -9.39 8.23
N PRO A 187 6.73 -10.18 9.13
CA PRO A 187 7.38 -10.63 10.37
C PRO A 187 8.58 -11.55 10.13
N LEU A 188 8.67 -12.21 8.98
CA LEU A 188 9.77 -13.08 8.62
C LEU A 188 10.97 -12.33 8.03
N SER A 189 10.73 -11.19 7.38
CA SER A 189 11.76 -10.45 6.64
C SER A 189 12.23 -9.18 7.35
N ILE A 190 11.32 -8.42 7.96
CA ILE A 190 11.63 -7.10 8.51
C ILE A 190 12.51 -7.17 9.78
N PRO A 191 12.20 -7.98 10.81
CA PRO A 191 13.04 -8.05 12.00
C PRO A 191 14.48 -8.52 11.72
N PRO A 192 14.75 -9.55 10.88
CA PRO A 192 16.12 -9.88 10.49
C PRO A 192 16.82 -8.74 9.73
N LEU A 193 16.13 -8.04 8.84
CA LEU A 193 16.70 -6.88 8.16
C LEU A 193 17.08 -5.77 9.15
N ALA A 194 16.20 -5.45 10.08
CA ALA A 194 16.44 -4.42 11.09
C ALA A 194 17.57 -4.79 12.05
N SER A 195 17.68 -6.07 12.47
CA SER A 195 18.72 -6.54 13.37
C SER A 195 20.10 -6.56 12.72
N HIS A 196 20.20 -6.85 11.42
CA HIS A 196 21.49 -6.94 10.73
C HIS A 196 21.96 -5.62 10.14
N PHE A 197 21.06 -4.78 9.65
CA PHE A 197 21.40 -3.58 8.89
C PHE A 197 20.90 -2.27 9.54
N GLY A 198 20.17 -2.36 10.65
CA GLY A 198 19.48 -1.24 11.26
C GLY A 198 18.04 -1.07 10.73
N TRP A 199 17.20 -0.46 11.56
CA TRP A 199 15.79 -0.23 11.22
C TRP A 199 15.65 0.74 10.02
N GLU A 200 16.57 1.66 9.86
CA GLU A 200 16.61 2.62 8.75
C GLU A 200 16.72 1.90 7.41
N MET A 201 17.60 0.88 7.35
CA MET A 201 17.80 0.10 6.12
C MET A 201 16.59 -0.77 5.81
N ALA A 202 15.81 -1.23 6.80
CA ALA A 202 14.56 -1.93 6.53
C ALA A 202 13.57 -1.04 5.75
N PHE A 203 13.42 0.22 6.13
CA PHE A 203 12.59 1.18 5.38
C PHE A 203 13.13 1.46 3.98
N ILE A 204 14.45 1.64 3.83
CA ILE A 204 15.07 1.89 2.53
C ILE A 204 14.89 0.69 1.60
N ILE A 205 15.15 -0.52 2.07
CA ILE A 205 15.06 -1.73 1.24
C ILE A 205 13.63 -1.96 0.78
N ILE A 206 12.64 -1.87 1.69
CA ILE A 206 11.23 -2.07 1.32
C ILE A 206 10.75 -0.94 0.41
N GLY A 207 11.10 0.33 0.68
CA GLY A 207 10.78 1.45 -0.20
C GLY A 207 11.43 1.32 -1.58
N ALA A 208 12.65 0.81 -1.67
CA ALA A 208 13.36 0.56 -2.93
C ALA A 208 12.67 -0.51 -3.80
N LEU A 209 12.01 -1.52 -3.20
CA LEU A 209 11.19 -2.49 -3.93
C LEU A 209 10.06 -1.82 -4.72
N GLY A 210 9.48 -0.74 -4.19
CA GLY A 210 8.49 0.05 -4.90
C GLY A 210 9.07 0.72 -6.16
N PHE A 211 10.26 1.33 -6.08
CA PHE A 211 10.93 1.90 -7.25
C PHE A 211 11.31 0.82 -8.28
N LEU A 212 11.76 -0.35 -7.83
CA LEU A 212 12.03 -1.48 -8.71
C LEU A 212 10.75 -1.93 -9.43
N TRP A 213 9.64 -2.05 -8.70
CA TRP A 213 8.35 -2.36 -9.29
C TRP A 213 7.92 -1.32 -10.33
N MET A 214 8.12 -0.03 -10.06
CA MET A 214 7.82 1.05 -11.02
C MET A 214 8.56 0.86 -12.33
N ALA A 215 9.85 0.46 -12.28
CA ALA A 215 10.62 0.18 -13.50
C ALA A 215 9.92 -0.89 -14.34
N PHE A 216 9.51 -2.01 -13.75
CA PHE A 216 8.77 -3.05 -14.47
C PHE A 216 7.43 -2.55 -15.00
N TRP A 217 6.69 -1.75 -14.21
CA TRP A 217 5.41 -1.21 -14.64
C TRP A 217 5.51 -0.29 -15.86
N VAL A 218 6.51 0.57 -15.92
CA VAL A 218 6.74 1.45 -17.07
C VAL A 218 6.88 0.66 -18.37
N PHE A 219 7.59 -0.47 -18.33
CA PHE A 219 7.86 -1.30 -19.50
C PHE A 219 6.71 -2.27 -19.82
N LEU A 220 6.01 -2.77 -18.82
CA LEU A 220 5.01 -3.84 -19.02
C LEU A 220 3.61 -3.28 -19.28
N TYR A 221 3.22 -2.20 -18.60
CA TYR A 221 1.85 -1.71 -18.68
C TYR A 221 1.64 -0.73 -19.81
N ASP A 222 0.69 -1.05 -20.67
CA ASP A 222 0.04 -0.15 -21.62
C ASP A 222 -1.47 -0.47 -21.64
N ALA A 223 -2.30 0.48 -22.10
CA ALA A 223 -3.74 0.19 -22.27
C ALA A 223 -3.91 -1.01 -23.25
N PRO A 224 -4.85 -1.94 -23.00
CA PRO A 224 -4.96 -3.18 -23.80
C PRO A 224 -4.97 -2.97 -25.30
N ALA A 225 -5.73 -1.97 -25.78
CA ALA A 225 -5.82 -1.61 -27.20
C ALA A 225 -4.52 -1.04 -27.80
N LYS A 226 -3.57 -0.58 -26.94
CA LYS A 226 -2.27 -0.03 -27.37
C LYS A 226 -1.12 -1.00 -27.12
N SER A 227 -1.35 -2.06 -26.39
CA SER A 227 -0.31 -3.01 -25.99
C SER A 227 0.05 -3.94 -27.15
N LYS A 228 1.31 -3.93 -27.53
CA LYS A 228 1.86 -4.87 -28.54
C LYS A 228 1.94 -6.32 -28.02
N ARG A 229 1.74 -6.55 -26.73
CA ARG A 229 1.82 -7.86 -26.07
C ARG A 229 0.49 -8.57 -25.99
N VAL A 230 -0.61 -7.85 -26.20
CA VAL A 230 -1.97 -8.38 -26.23
C VAL A 230 -2.29 -8.75 -27.68
N SER A 231 -2.59 -10.04 -27.92
CA SER A 231 -3.01 -10.51 -29.27
C SER A 231 -4.42 -10.04 -29.58
N ALA A 232 -4.79 -10.01 -30.87
CA ALA A 232 -6.14 -9.63 -31.30
C ALA A 232 -7.24 -10.50 -30.65
N PRO A 233 -7.10 -11.84 -30.52
CA PRO A 233 -8.08 -12.65 -29.81
C PRO A 233 -8.17 -12.36 -28.30
N GLU A 234 -7.05 -12.00 -27.65
CA GLU A 234 -7.08 -11.58 -26.23
C GLU A 234 -7.77 -10.24 -26.08
N LEU A 235 -7.51 -9.28 -26.98
CA LEU A 235 -8.17 -7.98 -26.96
C LEU A 235 -9.69 -8.13 -27.14
N GLU A 236 -10.14 -8.95 -28.08
CA GLU A 236 -11.55 -9.25 -28.30
C GLU A 236 -12.20 -9.85 -27.04
N TYR A 237 -11.49 -10.77 -26.39
CA TYR A 237 -11.92 -11.34 -25.10
C TYR A 237 -12.05 -10.28 -23.99
N ILE A 238 -11.09 -9.36 -23.88
CA ILE A 238 -11.12 -8.28 -22.90
C ILE A 238 -12.31 -7.34 -23.15
N GLU A 239 -12.61 -7.06 -24.42
CA GLU A 239 -13.63 -6.09 -24.83
C GLU A 239 -15.01 -6.69 -25.07
N GLN A 240 -15.22 -8.02 -24.81
CA GLN A 240 -16.48 -8.70 -25.08
C GLN A 240 -17.71 -8.00 -24.49
N ASP A 241 -17.58 -7.43 -23.28
CA ASP A 241 -18.70 -6.69 -22.65
C ASP A 241 -19.11 -5.43 -23.43
N LYS A 242 -18.18 -4.80 -24.17
CA LYS A 242 -18.47 -3.63 -25.00
C LYS A 242 -19.24 -4.03 -26.26
N HIS A 243 -18.90 -5.19 -26.83
CA HIS A 243 -19.59 -5.73 -28.01
C HIS A 243 -21.02 -6.14 -27.65
N GLU A 244 -21.20 -6.83 -26.53
CA GLU A 244 -22.51 -7.29 -26.05
C GLU A 244 -23.47 -6.10 -25.79
N ILE A 245 -22.99 -5.00 -25.20
CA ILE A 245 -23.80 -3.79 -25.01
C ILE A 245 -24.15 -3.12 -26.35
N ASN A 246 -23.23 -3.10 -27.30
CA ASN A 246 -23.46 -2.49 -28.61
C ASN A 246 -24.51 -3.29 -29.43
N GLU A 247 -24.46 -4.64 -29.33
CA GLU A 247 -25.45 -5.51 -29.99
C GLU A 247 -26.83 -5.39 -29.38
N LEU A 248 -26.94 -5.34 -28.05
CA LEU A 248 -28.22 -5.25 -27.34
C LEU A 248 -28.90 -3.88 -27.45
N THR A 249 -28.13 -2.81 -27.52
CA THR A 249 -28.67 -1.44 -27.45
C THR A 249 -28.69 -0.74 -28.81
N GLY A 250 -28.00 -1.26 -29.82
CA GLY A 250 -27.82 -0.60 -31.12
C GLY A 250 -27.08 0.75 -31.06
N LYS A 251 -26.57 1.12 -29.88
CA LYS A 251 -25.79 2.34 -29.63
C LYS A 251 -24.40 1.97 -29.20
N LYS A 252 -23.38 2.71 -29.69
CA LYS A 252 -22.05 2.68 -29.08
C LYS A 252 -22.22 2.89 -27.58
N ALA A 253 -21.60 2.00 -26.78
CA ALA A 253 -21.62 2.12 -25.32
C ALA A 253 -21.38 3.58 -24.96
N GLU A 254 -22.42 4.27 -24.48
CA GLU A 254 -22.24 5.62 -23.92
C GLU A 254 -21.21 5.47 -22.81
N THR A 255 -20.15 6.26 -22.92
CA THR A 255 -19.21 6.42 -21.81
C THR A 255 -20.03 6.60 -20.55
N ASP A 256 -19.89 5.69 -19.60
CA ASP A 256 -20.64 5.65 -18.34
C ASP A 256 -20.80 7.07 -17.80
N LYS A 257 -22.04 7.56 -17.72
CA LYS A 257 -22.33 8.89 -17.15
C LYS A 257 -21.72 8.91 -15.75
N LYS A 258 -20.68 9.71 -15.57
CA LYS A 258 -19.98 9.83 -14.28
C LYS A 258 -21.00 10.24 -13.21
N ILE A 259 -21.27 9.32 -12.29
CA ILE A 259 -22.17 9.61 -11.16
C ILE A 259 -21.43 10.59 -10.24
N PRO A 260 -22.04 11.73 -9.87
CA PRO A 260 -21.45 12.63 -8.89
C PRO A 260 -21.16 11.89 -7.58
N PHE A 261 -19.99 12.12 -7.00
CA PHE A 261 -19.55 11.44 -5.77
C PHE A 261 -20.59 11.50 -4.64
N LEU A 262 -21.20 12.69 -4.42
CA LEU A 262 -22.23 12.86 -3.39
C LEU A 262 -23.49 12.01 -3.65
N LYS A 263 -23.81 11.71 -4.90
CA LYS A 263 -24.95 10.84 -5.23
C LYS A 263 -24.74 9.39 -4.79
N THR A 264 -23.48 8.97 -4.64
CA THR A 264 -23.15 7.62 -4.15
C THR A 264 -23.69 7.37 -2.74
N PHE A 265 -23.74 8.40 -1.89
CA PHE A 265 -24.30 8.30 -0.53
C PHE A 265 -25.83 8.16 -0.50
N SER A 266 -26.53 8.36 -1.61
CA SER A 266 -27.97 8.14 -1.69
C SER A 266 -28.37 6.67 -1.84
N TYR A 267 -27.40 5.78 -2.13
CA TYR A 267 -27.67 4.35 -2.31
C TYR A 267 -27.56 3.59 -0.99
N LYS A 268 -28.58 2.79 -0.64
CA LYS A 268 -28.58 1.94 0.56
C LYS A 268 -27.41 0.95 0.58
N GLN A 269 -27.03 0.45 -0.60
CA GLN A 269 -25.90 -0.48 -0.78
C GLN A 269 -24.57 0.12 -0.33
N THR A 270 -24.36 1.42 -0.56
CA THR A 270 -23.16 2.15 -0.12
C THR A 270 -23.04 2.11 1.41
N TRP A 271 -24.12 2.37 2.12
CA TRP A 271 -24.15 2.36 3.57
C TRP A 271 -24.01 0.94 4.16
N ALA A 272 -24.64 -0.06 3.53
CA ALA A 272 -24.48 -1.45 3.95
C ALA A 272 -23.02 -1.91 3.81
N PHE A 273 -22.37 -1.56 2.68
CA PHE A 273 -20.96 -1.87 2.47
C PHE A 273 -20.06 -1.09 3.45
N ALA A 274 -20.30 0.21 3.64
CA ALA A 274 -19.55 1.03 4.57
C ALA A 274 -19.64 0.51 6.02
N ALA A 275 -20.83 0.13 6.48
CA ALA A 275 -21.03 -0.44 7.81
C ALA A 275 -20.29 -1.78 7.98
N GLY A 276 -20.39 -2.68 7.00
CA GLY A 276 -19.65 -3.95 7.00
C GLY A 276 -18.14 -3.74 7.07
N LYS A 277 -17.60 -2.83 6.25
CA LYS A 277 -16.16 -2.48 6.27
C LYS A 277 -15.74 -1.83 7.58
N PHE A 278 -16.54 -0.92 8.12
CA PHE A 278 -16.26 -0.28 9.40
C PHE A 278 -16.09 -1.30 10.53
N MET A 279 -16.95 -2.32 10.56
CA MET A 279 -16.89 -3.36 11.61
C MET A 279 -15.70 -4.32 11.42
N THR A 280 -15.32 -4.63 10.18
CA THR A 280 -14.25 -5.61 9.91
C THR A 280 -12.87 -4.98 9.88
N ASP A 281 -12.72 -3.79 9.30
CA ASP A 281 -11.43 -3.17 9.10
C ASP A 281 -10.78 -2.70 10.41
N GLY A 282 -11.58 -2.29 11.42
CA GLY A 282 -11.05 -1.96 12.74
C GLY A 282 -10.28 -3.11 13.39
N VAL A 283 -10.82 -4.33 13.29
CA VAL A 283 -10.16 -5.55 13.79
C VAL A 283 -8.90 -5.86 12.99
N TRP A 284 -8.97 -5.76 11.66
CA TRP A 284 -7.82 -6.00 10.78
C TRP A 284 -6.66 -5.03 11.07
N TRP A 285 -6.94 -3.74 11.20
CA TRP A 285 -5.93 -2.72 11.49
C TRP A 285 -5.31 -2.89 12.89
N PHE A 286 -6.12 -3.29 13.87
CA PHE A 286 -5.61 -3.61 15.20
C PHE A 286 -4.59 -4.75 15.13
N PHE A 287 -4.91 -5.85 14.49
CA PHE A 287 -3.97 -6.96 14.34
C PHE A 287 -2.71 -6.56 13.57
N LEU A 288 -2.84 -5.73 12.53
CA LEU A 288 -1.72 -5.33 11.71
C LEU A 288 -0.70 -4.47 12.48
N PHE A 289 -1.15 -3.54 13.32
CA PHE A 289 -0.29 -2.58 13.98
C PHE A 289 0.10 -2.97 15.41
N TRP A 290 -0.77 -3.63 16.14
CA TRP A 290 -0.57 -3.84 17.59
C TRP A 290 -0.19 -5.27 17.98
N THR A 291 -0.48 -6.27 17.15
CA THR A 291 -0.13 -7.67 17.48
C THR A 291 1.37 -7.88 17.71
N PRO A 292 2.30 -7.29 16.92
CA PRO A 292 3.72 -7.49 17.17
C PRO A 292 4.14 -7.01 18.56
N SER A 293 3.71 -5.81 18.97
CA SER A 293 4.02 -5.26 20.28
C SER A 293 3.40 -6.08 21.42
N TYR A 294 2.13 -6.46 21.26
CA TYR A 294 1.43 -7.31 22.24
C TYR A 294 2.17 -8.65 22.46
N LEU A 295 2.57 -9.32 21.39
CA LEU A 295 3.29 -10.59 21.48
C LEU A 295 4.68 -10.42 22.13
N ASN A 296 5.38 -9.33 21.85
CA ASN A 296 6.66 -9.03 22.50
C ASN A 296 6.49 -8.84 24.01
N THR A 297 5.48 -8.11 24.44
CA THR A 297 5.18 -7.89 25.86
C THR A 297 4.86 -9.21 26.57
N GLN A 298 3.95 -10.03 26.02
CA GLN A 298 3.58 -11.32 26.58
C GLN A 298 4.79 -12.27 26.68
N ARG A 299 5.61 -12.36 25.64
CA ARG A 299 6.79 -13.22 25.63
C ARG A 299 7.86 -12.75 26.63
N SER A 300 7.95 -11.45 26.88
CA SER A 300 8.86 -10.90 27.89
C SER A 300 8.40 -11.22 29.31
N GLU A 301 7.08 -11.23 29.57
CA GLU A 301 6.49 -11.63 30.85
C GLU A 301 6.67 -13.12 31.12
N GLU A 302 6.40 -14.01 30.14
CA GLU A 302 6.64 -15.44 30.26
C GLU A 302 8.10 -15.77 30.55
N ARG A 303 9.05 -15.03 29.94
CA ARG A 303 10.50 -15.20 30.26
C ARG A 303 10.87 -14.71 31.65
N ARG A 304 10.19 -13.71 32.21
CA ARG A 304 10.40 -13.28 33.59
C ARG A 304 9.88 -14.31 34.57
N VAL A 305 8.64 -14.77 34.40
CA VAL A 305 8.04 -15.82 35.24
C VAL A 305 8.82 -17.11 35.18
N GLY A 306 9.31 -17.54 34.02
CA GLY A 306 10.13 -18.75 33.88
C GLY A 306 11.56 -18.63 34.46
N LYS A 307 12.03 -17.42 34.83
CA LYS A 307 13.33 -17.23 35.52
C LYS A 307 13.17 -17.13 37.04
N GLU A 308 11.95 -16.91 37.52
CA GLU A 308 11.62 -16.84 38.95
C GLU A 308 11.19 -18.22 39.54
N CYS A 309 11.01 -19.22 38.67
CA CYS A 309 10.82 -20.63 39.02
C CYS A 309 12.14 -21.42 38.88
#